data_ca8ecb3f456d39a36019bebe552a403c
#
_entry.id   ca8ecb3f456d39a36019bebe552a403c
#
_cell.length_a   1.000
_cell.length_b   1.000
_cell.length_c   1.000
_cell.angle_alpha   90.00
_cell.angle_beta   90.00
_cell.angle_gamma   90.00
#
_symmetry.space_group_name_H-M   'P 1'
#
loop_
_entity.id
_entity.type
_entity.pdbx_description
1 polymer ?
#
loop_
_entity_poly.entity_id
_entity_poly.type
_entity_poly.pdbx_seq_one_letter_code
_entity_poly.pdbx_strand_id
1 'polypeptide(L)'
;AFQGMALTKDGKQLDGLKVLLEEVERANKFGFTAVELERAKAQILSNLEKTYNNRDKTDSEMLVGEYVNSFLEQEPIPGIAWEYQQTKSFLPSVSLEQVNSIVKNYVKYYSKVIVITGPKKDGLVQPTENQVLKVMDEVKLAKLTPYEEKANIANLLKPFKSTGKIVKTETDAKLGTTTLTLNNGVKVTYKKTDFKEDEIVFTARSLGGSSLASDADFVKAQFVFPALAEAGVNGFSKTDITNYLAGKQVSVSPFIGNLTEGVNGKTTNKDLGTALELIYSYFTGLNYDPASFTAYKDKQSAMTANMLSNPQFYFSNEYSKFLQQKNPRFTNIIPLTEDWEKADYKEAY
;
A
#
# COMPACT_ATOMS: atom_id res chain seq x y z
N ALA A 1 -7.62 15.96 16.92
CA ALA A 1 -8.96 15.44 16.62
C ALA A 1 -8.85 14.08 15.94
N PHE A 2 -9.76 13.14 16.24
CA PHE A 2 -9.87 11.88 15.52
C PHE A 2 -10.68 12.10 14.24
N GLN A 3 -10.17 11.60 13.10
CA GLN A 3 -10.83 11.69 11.80
C GLN A 3 -10.95 10.30 11.18
N GLY A 4 -12.14 9.99 10.64
CA GLY A 4 -12.37 8.81 9.81
C GLY A 4 -12.95 9.23 8.47
N MET A 5 -12.57 8.54 7.39
CA MET A 5 -13.03 8.81 6.04
C MET A 5 -13.41 7.51 5.34
N ALA A 6 -14.52 7.53 4.63
CA ALA A 6 -14.94 6.45 3.75
C ALA A 6 -15.21 6.99 2.34
N LEU A 7 -14.59 6.37 1.34
CA LEU A 7 -14.90 6.61 -0.07
C LEU A 7 -15.96 5.61 -0.52
N THR A 8 -17.05 6.11 -1.09
CA THR A 8 -18.19 5.29 -1.48
C THR A 8 -18.56 5.49 -2.94
N LYS A 9 -19.28 4.52 -3.51
CA LYS A 9 -19.96 4.71 -4.79
C LYS A 9 -21.09 5.74 -4.65
N ASP A 10 -21.47 6.35 -5.75
CA ASP A 10 -22.65 7.24 -5.82
C ASP A 10 -23.89 6.53 -5.24
N GLY A 11 -24.63 7.20 -4.38
CA GLY A 11 -25.82 6.65 -3.72
C GLY A 11 -25.55 5.68 -2.56
N LYS A 12 -24.27 5.41 -2.21
CA LYS A 12 -23.86 4.51 -1.13
C LYS A 12 -23.26 5.22 0.09
N GLN A 13 -23.48 6.52 0.20
CA GLN A 13 -22.90 7.35 1.27
C GLN A 13 -23.36 6.90 2.68
N LEU A 14 -24.62 6.51 2.84
CA LEU A 14 -25.12 6.03 4.12
C LEU A 14 -24.58 4.65 4.50
N ASP A 15 -24.39 3.76 3.50
CA ASP A 15 -23.76 2.45 3.73
C ASP A 15 -22.32 2.62 4.18
N GLY A 16 -21.56 3.52 3.51
CA GLY A 16 -20.18 3.83 3.91
C GLY A 16 -20.08 4.50 5.28
N LEU A 17 -20.99 5.42 5.59
CA LEU A 17 -21.08 6.04 6.90
C LEU A 17 -21.35 4.99 8.00
N LYS A 18 -22.27 4.05 7.73
CA LYS A 18 -22.59 2.97 8.67
C LYS A 18 -21.36 2.13 9.00
N VAL A 19 -20.66 1.64 7.97
CA VAL A 19 -19.42 0.85 8.15
C VAL A 19 -18.38 1.64 8.92
N LEU A 20 -18.15 2.90 8.55
CA LEU A 20 -17.18 3.76 9.24
C LEU A 20 -17.51 3.92 10.73
N LEU A 21 -18.78 4.18 11.05
CA LEU A 21 -19.23 4.34 12.44
C LEU A 21 -19.19 3.01 13.21
N GLU A 22 -19.50 1.88 12.56
CA GLU A 22 -19.39 0.55 13.17
C GLU A 22 -17.96 0.24 13.57
N GLU A 23 -16.96 0.60 12.73
CA GLU A 23 -15.54 0.41 13.05
C GLU A 23 -15.08 1.32 14.20
N VAL A 24 -15.53 2.58 14.21
CA VAL A 24 -15.26 3.50 15.32
C VAL A 24 -15.88 2.96 16.62
N GLU A 25 -17.10 2.47 16.57
CA GLU A 25 -17.79 1.90 17.73
C GLU A 25 -17.18 0.57 18.18
N ARG A 26 -16.67 -0.24 17.25
CA ARG A 26 -15.92 -1.46 17.55
C ARG A 26 -14.66 -1.13 18.34
N ALA A 27 -13.88 -0.15 17.88
CA ALA A 27 -12.68 0.31 18.58
C ALA A 27 -13.04 0.89 19.98
N ASN A 28 -14.17 1.59 20.10
CA ASN A 28 -14.64 2.14 21.38
C ASN A 28 -15.06 1.05 22.38
N LYS A 29 -15.78 0.02 21.92
CA LYS A 29 -16.30 -1.08 22.75
C LYS A 29 -15.23 -2.08 23.17
N PHE A 30 -14.40 -2.50 22.22
CA PHE A 30 -13.47 -3.61 22.40
C PHE A 30 -12.01 -3.15 22.50
N GLY A 31 -11.70 -1.93 22.07
CA GLY A 31 -10.32 -1.43 21.99
C GLY A 31 -9.52 -2.10 20.87
N PHE A 32 -8.21 -1.88 20.93
CA PHE A 32 -7.23 -2.57 20.12
C PHE A 32 -6.74 -3.83 20.83
N THR A 33 -6.12 -4.74 20.07
CA THR A 33 -5.57 -5.99 20.57
C THR A 33 -4.09 -5.85 20.94
N ALA A 34 -3.56 -6.81 21.70
CA ALA A 34 -2.14 -6.83 22.04
C ALA A 34 -1.25 -6.96 20.79
N VAL A 35 -1.68 -7.75 19.80
CA VAL A 35 -0.93 -7.95 18.56
C VAL A 35 -0.89 -6.67 17.72
N GLU A 36 -1.98 -5.91 17.67
CA GLU A 36 -2.00 -4.60 17.00
C GLU A 36 -1.05 -3.61 17.66
N LEU A 37 -1.03 -3.56 19.01
CA LEU A 37 -0.10 -2.72 19.75
C LEU A 37 1.35 -3.10 19.46
N GLU A 38 1.70 -4.38 19.50
CA GLU A 38 3.08 -4.81 19.23
C GLU A 38 3.51 -4.55 17.78
N ARG A 39 2.60 -4.69 16.81
CA ARG A 39 2.86 -4.28 15.42
C ARG A 39 3.11 -2.78 15.29
N ALA A 40 2.30 -1.97 15.96
CA ALA A 40 2.48 -0.50 15.96
C ALA A 40 3.82 -0.10 16.59
N LYS A 41 4.19 -0.70 17.74
CA LYS A 41 5.49 -0.48 18.38
C LYS A 41 6.64 -0.87 17.45
N ALA A 42 6.57 -2.05 16.82
CA ALA A 42 7.60 -2.50 15.88
C ALA A 42 7.75 -1.54 14.69
N GLN A 43 6.64 -1.04 14.15
CA GLN A 43 6.66 -0.09 13.04
C GLN A 43 7.28 1.26 13.43
N ILE A 44 6.92 1.78 14.60
CA ILE A 44 7.49 3.05 15.13
C ILE A 44 9.00 2.90 15.30
N LEU A 45 9.46 1.84 15.97
CA LEU A 45 10.89 1.61 16.19
C LEU A 45 11.64 1.41 14.88
N SER A 46 11.11 0.66 13.94
CA SER A 46 11.74 0.42 12.65
C SER A 46 11.90 1.72 11.84
N ASN A 47 10.88 2.59 11.85
CA ASN A 47 10.95 3.88 11.17
C ASN A 47 12.00 4.80 11.80
N LEU A 48 12.03 4.90 13.13
CA LEU A 48 13.02 5.71 13.84
C LEU A 48 14.44 5.16 13.68
N GLU A 49 14.63 3.84 13.74
CA GLU A 49 15.92 3.18 13.49
C GLU A 49 16.45 3.53 12.10
N LYS A 50 15.60 3.47 11.07
CA LYS A 50 15.95 3.86 9.71
C LYS A 50 16.37 5.32 9.63
N THR A 51 15.62 6.22 10.24
CA THR A 51 15.95 7.65 10.26
C THR A 51 17.24 7.90 11.02
N TYR A 52 17.43 7.26 12.17
CA TYR A 52 18.66 7.35 12.96
C TYR A 52 19.88 6.83 12.19
N ASN A 53 19.79 5.68 11.54
CA ASN A 53 20.88 5.11 10.75
C ASN A 53 21.31 6.03 9.60
N ASN A 54 20.35 6.76 9.01
CA ASN A 54 20.58 7.67 7.89
C ASN A 54 20.73 9.14 8.28
N ARG A 55 20.88 9.49 9.58
CA ARG A 55 20.89 10.87 10.07
C ARG A 55 21.92 11.77 9.42
N ASP A 56 23.11 11.22 9.13
CA ASP A 56 24.19 11.97 8.48
C ASP A 56 24.02 12.10 6.95
N LYS A 57 22.97 11.47 6.41
CA LYS A 57 22.57 11.49 4.98
C LYS A 57 21.16 12.06 4.79
N THR A 58 20.67 12.81 5.78
CA THR A 58 19.35 13.45 5.72
C THR A 58 19.38 14.64 4.76
N ASP A 59 18.40 14.73 3.86
CA ASP A 59 18.30 15.83 2.93
C ASP A 59 17.98 17.14 3.64
N SER A 60 18.58 18.25 3.18
CA SER A 60 18.39 19.58 3.77
C SER A 60 16.92 20.03 3.78
N GLU A 61 16.13 19.62 2.81
CA GLU A 61 14.69 19.91 2.75
C GLU A 61 13.92 19.35 3.96
N MET A 62 14.25 18.14 4.40
CA MET A 62 13.66 17.54 5.61
C MET A 62 14.03 18.32 6.86
N LEU A 63 15.31 18.73 6.99
CA LEU A 63 15.80 19.53 8.12
C LEU A 63 15.16 20.93 8.15
N VAL A 64 14.99 21.56 7.00
CA VAL A 64 14.31 22.87 6.91
C VAL A 64 12.87 22.77 7.40
N GLY A 65 12.15 21.70 7.05
CA GLY A 65 10.79 21.45 7.54
C GLY A 65 10.73 21.39 9.08
N GLU A 66 11.68 20.70 9.71
CA GLU A 66 11.80 20.62 11.17
C GLU A 66 12.05 21.99 11.80
N TYR A 67 12.98 22.78 11.24
CA TYR A 67 13.30 24.13 11.74
C TYR A 67 12.13 25.11 11.58
N VAL A 68 11.41 25.05 10.47
CA VAL A 68 10.20 25.87 10.24
C VAL A 68 9.11 25.52 11.25
N ASN A 69 8.84 24.25 11.48
CA ASN A 69 7.86 23.82 12.48
C ASN A 69 8.26 24.24 13.90
N SER A 70 9.55 24.08 14.23
CA SER A 70 10.07 24.54 15.52
C SER A 70 9.87 26.03 15.72
N PHE A 71 10.10 26.83 14.68
CA PHE A 71 9.91 28.28 14.77
C PHE A 71 8.43 28.67 14.89
N LEU A 72 7.55 28.05 14.11
CA LEU A 72 6.13 28.40 14.09
C LEU A 72 5.35 27.87 15.30
N GLU A 73 5.63 26.66 15.72
CA GLU A 73 4.87 25.94 16.75
C GLU A 73 5.63 25.88 18.09
N GLN A 74 6.85 26.44 18.15
CA GLN A 74 7.75 26.37 19.31
C GLN A 74 8.05 24.95 19.76
N GLU A 75 8.06 23.99 18.82
CA GLU A 75 8.43 22.62 19.10
C GLU A 75 9.94 22.47 19.33
N PRO A 76 10.37 21.70 20.34
CA PRO A 76 11.79 21.45 20.56
C PRO A 76 12.38 20.57 19.45
N ILE A 77 13.65 20.79 19.11
CA ILE A 77 14.42 19.96 18.17
C ILE A 77 15.46 19.16 18.97
N PRO A 78 15.11 18.03 19.60
CA PRO A 78 16.05 17.23 20.37
C PRO A 78 17.03 16.45 19.48
N GLY A 79 16.68 16.27 18.21
CA GLY A 79 17.42 15.51 17.22
C GLY A 79 17.15 14.00 17.28
N ILE A 80 17.22 13.36 16.11
CA ILE A 80 16.81 11.95 15.90
C ILE A 80 17.58 10.95 16.80
N ALA A 81 18.83 11.25 17.19
CA ALA A 81 19.59 10.36 18.08
C ALA A 81 18.95 10.27 19.47
N TRP A 82 18.51 11.41 20.01
CA TRP A 82 17.80 11.47 21.29
C TRP A 82 16.41 10.84 21.15
N GLU A 83 15.66 11.20 20.12
CA GLU A 83 14.32 10.67 19.86
C GLU A 83 14.30 9.15 19.76
N TYR A 84 15.23 8.58 19.00
CA TYR A 84 15.36 7.13 18.86
C TYR A 84 15.64 6.45 20.20
N GLN A 85 16.59 6.97 20.99
CA GLN A 85 16.94 6.39 22.29
C GLN A 85 15.77 6.49 23.28
N GLN A 86 15.12 7.64 23.35
CA GLN A 86 13.98 7.84 24.26
C GLN A 86 12.80 6.94 23.86
N THR A 87 12.47 6.90 22.57
CA THR A 87 11.38 6.04 22.10
C THR A 87 11.69 4.57 22.35
N LYS A 88 12.91 4.12 22.07
CA LYS A 88 13.34 2.74 22.31
C LYS A 88 13.24 2.33 23.78
N SER A 89 13.52 3.24 24.70
CA SER A 89 13.43 2.98 26.14
C SER A 89 11.99 3.08 26.66
N PHE A 90 11.21 4.02 26.15
CA PHE A 90 9.86 4.30 26.63
C PHE A 90 8.80 3.37 26.03
N LEU A 91 8.89 3.07 24.73
CA LEU A 91 7.85 2.35 23.98
C LEU A 91 7.46 0.98 24.56
N PRO A 92 8.39 0.17 25.12
CA PRO A 92 8.03 -1.07 25.81
C PRO A 92 7.09 -0.88 27.01
N SER A 93 7.14 0.27 27.68
CA SER A 93 6.30 0.58 28.83
C SER A 93 4.87 0.97 28.47
N VAL A 94 4.59 1.27 27.20
CA VAL A 94 3.25 1.59 26.73
C VAL A 94 2.37 0.35 26.78
N SER A 95 1.36 0.36 27.66
CA SER A 95 0.46 -0.76 27.84
C SER A 95 -0.77 -0.69 26.93
N LEU A 96 -1.39 -1.85 26.68
CA LEU A 96 -2.64 -1.92 25.94
C LEU A 96 -3.77 -1.14 26.64
N GLU A 97 -3.80 -1.15 27.97
CA GLU A 97 -4.77 -0.41 28.76
C GLU A 97 -4.66 1.10 28.53
N GLN A 98 -3.44 1.63 28.53
CA GLN A 98 -3.18 3.06 28.25
C GLN A 98 -3.70 3.44 26.86
N VAL A 99 -3.36 2.66 25.83
CA VAL A 99 -3.81 2.92 24.45
C VAL A 99 -5.34 2.87 24.36
N ASN A 100 -5.98 1.85 24.93
CA ASN A 100 -7.43 1.69 24.88
C ASN A 100 -8.17 2.77 25.72
N SER A 101 -7.54 3.31 26.76
CA SER A 101 -8.10 4.45 27.51
C SER A 101 -8.15 5.73 26.67
N ILE A 102 -7.15 5.93 25.81
CA ILE A 102 -7.11 7.08 24.88
C ILE A 102 -8.27 7.01 23.89
N VAL A 103 -8.53 5.85 23.31
CA VAL A 103 -9.66 5.66 22.36
C VAL A 103 -10.98 6.09 22.97
N LYS A 104 -11.27 5.65 24.20
CA LYS A 104 -12.47 6.03 24.94
C LYS A 104 -12.59 7.53 25.17
N ASN A 105 -11.48 8.23 25.29
CA ASN A 105 -11.46 9.68 25.49
C ASN A 105 -11.67 10.48 24.19
N TYR A 106 -11.21 9.95 23.04
CA TYR A 106 -11.35 10.61 21.73
C TYR A 106 -12.68 10.33 21.06
N VAL A 107 -13.26 9.15 21.26
CA VAL A 107 -14.55 8.74 20.66
C VAL A 107 -15.70 9.14 21.59
N LYS A 108 -15.90 10.46 21.78
CA LYS A 108 -17.04 10.97 22.58
C LYS A 108 -18.23 11.28 21.69
N TYR A 109 -19.44 10.94 22.17
CA TYR A 109 -20.67 11.08 21.39
C TYR A 109 -21.11 12.52 21.11
N TYR A 110 -20.60 13.50 21.85
CA TYR A 110 -21.13 14.88 21.89
C TYR A 110 -20.30 15.91 21.11
N SER A 111 -19.33 15.51 20.30
CA SER A 111 -18.51 16.44 19.51
C SER A 111 -18.16 15.81 18.17
N LYS A 112 -19.19 15.40 17.43
CA LYS A 112 -19.00 14.78 16.10
C LYS A 112 -19.44 15.73 15.01
N VAL A 113 -18.62 15.87 13.99
CA VAL A 113 -18.96 16.51 12.73
C VAL A 113 -18.96 15.43 11.66
N ILE A 114 -20.06 15.32 10.94
CA ILE A 114 -20.17 14.41 9.79
C ILE A 114 -20.30 15.28 8.54
N VAL A 115 -19.39 15.08 7.60
CA VAL A 115 -19.41 15.78 6.31
C VAL A 115 -19.58 14.72 5.23
N ILE A 116 -20.63 14.85 4.43
CA ILE A 116 -20.88 14.00 3.27
C ILE A 116 -20.77 14.86 2.05
N THR A 117 -19.88 14.51 1.14
CA THR A 117 -19.69 15.18 -0.14
C THR A 117 -19.97 14.20 -1.27
N GLY A 118 -20.52 14.69 -2.36
CA GLY A 118 -20.79 13.90 -3.55
C GLY A 118 -21.06 14.77 -4.77
N PRO A 119 -21.02 14.20 -5.98
CA PRO A 119 -21.28 14.96 -7.19
C PRO A 119 -22.77 15.36 -7.27
N LYS A 120 -23.02 16.48 -7.91
CA LYS A 120 -24.37 16.87 -8.30
C LYS A 120 -24.68 16.20 -9.64
N LYS A 121 -25.53 15.18 -9.62
CA LYS A 121 -25.96 14.43 -10.81
C LYS A 121 -27.48 14.26 -10.79
N ASP A 122 -28.08 14.23 -11.96
CA ASP A 122 -29.52 13.93 -12.11
C ASP A 122 -29.82 12.53 -11.57
N GLY A 123 -30.84 12.43 -10.74
CA GLY A 123 -31.23 11.18 -10.08
C GLY A 123 -30.41 10.77 -8.85
N LEU A 124 -29.33 11.48 -8.53
CA LEU A 124 -28.56 11.25 -7.31
C LEU A 124 -29.06 12.15 -6.18
N VAL A 125 -29.73 11.55 -5.21
CA VAL A 125 -30.22 12.25 -4.03
C VAL A 125 -29.17 12.15 -2.91
N GLN A 126 -28.74 13.29 -2.38
CA GLN A 126 -27.84 13.32 -1.22
C GLN A 126 -28.59 12.92 0.05
N PRO A 127 -27.92 12.25 1.00
CA PRO A 127 -28.51 11.89 2.27
C PRO A 127 -29.03 13.13 3.04
N THR A 128 -30.19 12.98 3.66
CA THR A 128 -30.75 13.99 4.57
C THR A 128 -30.17 13.83 5.97
N GLU A 129 -30.24 14.89 6.77
CA GLU A 129 -29.84 14.87 8.18
C GLU A 129 -30.54 13.74 8.96
N ASN A 130 -31.84 13.58 8.78
CA ASN A 130 -32.61 12.52 9.45
C ASN A 130 -32.11 11.11 9.10
N GLN A 131 -31.67 10.88 7.85
CA GLN A 131 -31.10 9.60 7.44
C GLN A 131 -29.73 9.37 8.09
N VAL A 132 -28.90 10.41 8.19
CA VAL A 132 -27.62 10.35 8.91
C VAL A 132 -27.82 10.04 10.38
N LEU A 133 -28.73 10.74 11.06
CA LEU A 133 -29.05 10.50 12.47
C LEU A 133 -29.57 9.08 12.69
N LYS A 134 -30.42 8.58 11.80
CA LYS A 134 -30.92 7.20 11.85
C LYS A 134 -29.77 6.18 11.78
N VAL A 135 -28.81 6.35 10.87
CA VAL A 135 -27.62 5.47 10.78
C VAL A 135 -26.81 5.52 12.09
N MET A 136 -26.64 6.71 12.68
CA MET A 136 -25.94 6.83 13.96
C MET A 136 -26.64 6.06 15.08
N ASP A 137 -27.96 6.10 15.12
CA ASP A 137 -28.75 5.38 16.15
C ASP A 137 -28.73 3.87 15.91
N GLU A 138 -28.83 3.42 14.65
CA GLU A 138 -28.68 2.00 14.29
C GLU A 138 -27.34 1.44 14.75
N VAL A 139 -26.25 2.17 14.54
CA VAL A 139 -24.89 1.74 14.92
C VAL A 139 -24.73 1.63 16.44
N LYS A 140 -25.33 2.54 17.22
CA LYS A 140 -25.32 2.45 18.70
C LYS A 140 -25.96 1.15 19.21
N LEU A 141 -26.99 0.67 18.50
CA LEU A 141 -27.74 -0.54 18.83
C LEU A 141 -27.13 -1.80 18.21
N ALA A 142 -26.16 -1.66 17.33
CA ALA A 142 -25.55 -2.78 16.62
C ALA A 142 -24.83 -3.74 17.58
N LYS A 143 -25.07 -5.04 17.37
CA LYS A 143 -24.34 -6.12 18.06
C LYS A 143 -23.03 -6.37 17.35
N LEU A 144 -22.03 -5.55 17.68
CA LEU A 144 -20.67 -5.71 17.13
C LEU A 144 -19.92 -6.80 17.89
N THR A 145 -19.04 -7.49 17.19
CA THR A 145 -18.09 -8.45 17.77
C THR A 145 -16.66 -7.89 17.68
N PRO A 146 -15.75 -8.23 18.60
CA PRO A 146 -14.34 -7.89 18.46
C PRO A 146 -13.76 -8.52 17.21
N TYR A 147 -12.63 -7.98 16.71
CA TYR A 147 -11.85 -8.65 15.68
C TYR A 147 -11.24 -9.93 16.23
N GLU A 148 -11.32 -10.98 15.42
CA GLU A 148 -10.56 -12.20 15.68
C GLU A 148 -9.12 -11.99 15.25
N GLU A 149 -8.19 -12.17 16.19
CA GLU A 149 -6.77 -12.12 15.88
C GLU A 149 -6.38 -13.36 15.06
N LYS A 150 -5.82 -13.13 13.88
CA LYS A 150 -5.12 -14.18 13.16
C LYS A 150 -3.72 -14.36 13.73
N ALA A 151 -3.28 -15.59 13.82
CA ALA A 151 -1.92 -15.93 14.23
C ALA A 151 -0.89 -15.17 13.36
N ASN A 152 0.19 -14.72 13.98
CA ASN A 152 1.27 -14.09 13.25
C ASN A 152 1.88 -15.06 12.23
N ILE A 153 2.07 -14.57 11.01
CA ILE A 153 2.76 -15.34 9.96
C ILE A 153 4.25 -15.39 10.34
N ALA A 154 4.78 -16.58 10.48
CA ALA A 154 6.21 -16.75 10.74
C ALA A 154 7.04 -16.54 9.46
N ASN A 155 6.60 -17.13 8.34
CA ASN A 155 7.25 -17.02 7.04
C ASN A 155 6.19 -17.06 5.93
N LEU A 156 6.39 -16.31 4.84
CA LEU A 156 5.53 -16.36 3.65
C LEU A 156 5.76 -17.63 2.83
N LEU A 157 6.95 -18.21 2.91
CA LEU A 157 7.34 -19.42 2.20
C LEU A 157 7.48 -20.61 3.14
N LYS A 158 7.08 -21.77 2.65
CA LYS A 158 7.49 -23.04 3.28
C LYS A 158 8.98 -23.27 3.01
N PRO A 159 9.72 -23.87 3.95
CA PRO A 159 11.12 -24.22 3.71
C PRO A 159 11.29 -25.04 2.43
N PHE A 160 12.21 -24.63 1.59
CA PHE A 160 12.58 -25.35 0.36
C PHE A 160 14.10 -25.46 0.23
N LYS A 161 14.56 -26.47 -0.50
CA LYS A 161 15.99 -26.67 -0.75
C LYS A 161 16.41 -25.78 -1.92
N SER A 162 17.27 -24.79 -1.65
CA SER A 162 17.86 -23.98 -2.72
C SER A 162 18.83 -24.80 -3.57
N THR A 163 18.71 -24.69 -4.88
CA THR A 163 19.62 -25.27 -5.87
C THR A 163 20.47 -24.20 -6.59
N GLY A 164 20.29 -22.93 -6.21
CA GLY A 164 20.99 -21.80 -6.79
C GLY A 164 22.50 -21.83 -6.49
N LYS A 165 23.33 -21.63 -7.50
CA LYS A 165 24.79 -21.55 -7.40
C LYS A 165 25.29 -20.38 -8.22
N ILE A 166 26.31 -19.68 -7.73
CA ILE A 166 27.07 -18.71 -8.51
C ILE A 166 28.06 -19.50 -9.39
N VAL A 167 27.94 -19.32 -10.69
CA VAL A 167 28.83 -20.01 -11.66
C VAL A 167 29.87 -19.07 -12.24
N LYS A 168 29.69 -17.75 -12.16
CA LYS A 168 30.64 -16.74 -12.63
C LYS A 168 30.56 -15.49 -11.78
N THR A 169 31.69 -14.84 -11.52
CA THR A 169 31.78 -13.52 -10.89
C THR A 169 32.66 -12.62 -11.74
N GLU A 170 32.17 -11.42 -12.05
CA GLU A 170 32.88 -10.43 -12.89
C GLU A 170 32.84 -9.08 -12.17
N THR A 171 33.94 -8.34 -12.17
CA THR A 171 34.05 -7.01 -11.59
C THR A 171 34.40 -5.98 -12.65
N ASP A 172 33.67 -4.89 -12.73
CA ASP A 172 33.97 -3.71 -13.54
C ASP A 172 34.57 -2.63 -12.63
N ALA A 173 35.86 -2.42 -12.75
CA ALA A 173 36.58 -1.45 -11.94
C ALA A 173 36.20 0.02 -12.27
N LYS A 174 35.78 0.31 -13.52
CA LYS A 174 35.37 1.68 -13.92
C LYS A 174 34.02 2.08 -13.31
N LEU A 175 33.10 1.13 -13.30
CA LEU A 175 31.76 1.34 -12.74
C LEU A 175 31.70 1.03 -11.24
N GLY A 176 32.68 0.32 -10.70
CA GLY A 176 32.70 -0.18 -9.32
C GLY A 176 31.60 -1.20 -9.06
N THR A 177 31.24 -2.01 -10.07
CA THR A 177 30.19 -3.01 -9.97
C THR A 177 30.72 -4.43 -9.95
N THR A 178 29.99 -5.33 -9.32
CA THR A 178 30.21 -6.77 -9.37
C THR A 178 28.98 -7.46 -9.94
N THR A 179 29.18 -8.33 -10.92
CA THR A 179 28.12 -9.14 -11.54
C THR A 179 28.31 -10.60 -11.20
N LEU A 180 27.30 -11.21 -10.60
CA LEU A 180 27.21 -12.63 -10.34
C LEU A 180 26.31 -13.26 -11.40
N THR A 181 26.77 -14.36 -12.01
CA THR A 181 25.92 -15.19 -12.88
C THR A 181 25.52 -16.44 -12.11
N LEU A 182 24.21 -16.69 -12.01
CA LEU A 182 23.67 -17.88 -11.36
C LEU A 182 23.56 -19.05 -12.36
N ASN A 183 23.50 -20.27 -11.84
CA ASN A 183 23.40 -21.49 -12.66
C ASN A 183 22.14 -21.60 -13.53
N ASN A 184 21.10 -20.79 -13.25
CA ASN A 184 19.89 -20.65 -14.06
C ASN A 184 19.96 -19.51 -15.08
N GLY A 185 21.14 -18.86 -15.25
CA GLY A 185 21.35 -17.78 -16.20
C GLY A 185 21.02 -16.36 -15.66
N VAL A 186 20.42 -16.23 -14.48
CA VAL A 186 20.14 -14.92 -13.88
C VAL A 186 21.44 -14.20 -13.57
N LYS A 187 21.52 -12.92 -13.93
CA LYS A 187 22.64 -12.03 -13.61
C LYS A 187 22.22 -11.06 -12.51
N VAL A 188 23.02 -11.00 -11.46
CA VAL A 188 22.84 -10.07 -10.34
C VAL A 188 24.02 -9.11 -10.33
N THR A 189 23.78 -7.86 -10.71
CA THR A 189 24.80 -6.81 -10.68
C THR A 189 24.54 -5.92 -9.48
N TYR A 190 25.53 -5.74 -8.64
CA TYR A 190 25.43 -4.85 -7.49
C TYR A 190 26.59 -3.87 -7.40
N LYS A 191 26.33 -2.73 -6.77
CA LYS A 191 27.32 -1.71 -6.43
C LYS A 191 27.09 -1.27 -5.01
N LYS A 192 28.16 -1.30 -4.21
CA LYS A 192 28.15 -0.66 -2.88
C LYS A 192 28.29 0.85 -3.05
N THR A 193 27.42 1.61 -2.41
CA THR A 193 27.43 3.07 -2.40
C THR A 193 27.42 3.59 -0.95
N ASP A 194 27.70 4.86 -0.76
CA ASP A 194 27.70 5.57 0.51
C ASP A 194 26.59 6.63 0.62
N PHE A 195 25.58 6.54 -0.26
CA PHE A 195 24.48 7.52 -0.29
C PHE A 195 23.56 7.40 0.92
N LYS A 196 23.33 6.18 1.39
CA LYS A 196 22.59 5.86 2.62
C LYS A 196 23.34 4.75 3.37
N GLU A 197 23.25 4.74 4.70
CA GLU A 197 23.95 3.77 5.54
C GLU A 197 23.27 2.40 5.59
N ASP A 198 21.95 2.36 5.49
CA ASP A 198 21.17 1.12 5.59
C ASP A 198 20.00 1.13 4.59
N GLU A 199 20.33 1.10 3.30
CA GLU A 199 19.36 1.00 2.23
C GLU A 199 19.89 0.13 1.10
N ILE A 200 19.10 -0.82 0.64
CA ILE A 200 19.30 -1.58 -0.58
C ILE A 200 18.16 -1.23 -1.53
N VAL A 201 18.49 -0.63 -2.67
CA VAL A 201 17.54 -0.39 -3.76
C VAL A 201 17.83 -1.40 -4.85
N PHE A 202 16.82 -2.08 -5.34
CA PHE A 202 16.98 -3.09 -6.38
C PHE A 202 15.92 -2.98 -7.47
N THR A 203 16.29 -3.42 -8.66
CA THR A 203 15.38 -3.64 -9.78
C THR A 203 15.78 -4.92 -10.48
N ALA A 204 14.82 -5.79 -10.74
CA ALA A 204 15.00 -6.93 -11.62
C ALA A 204 14.18 -6.71 -12.89
N ARG A 205 14.74 -7.08 -14.05
CA ARG A 205 14.11 -6.88 -15.35
C ARG A 205 14.31 -8.07 -16.25
N SER A 206 13.26 -8.44 -16.97
CA SER A 206 13.26 -9.33 -18.12
C SER A 206 12.75 -8.57 -19.34
N LEU A 207 13.22 -8.93 -20.53
CA LEU A 207 12.68 -8.39 -21.78
C LEU A 207 11.38 -9.11 -22.13
N GLY A 208 10.43 -8.35 -22.61
CA GLY A 208 9.11 -8.85 -23.02
C GLY A 208 8.01 -7.88 -22.65
N GLY A 209 7.54 -7.94 -21.41
CA GLY A 209 6.44 -7.12 -20.94
C GLY A 209 5.15 -7.37 -21.73
N SER A 210 4.30 -6.38 -21.80
CA SER A 210 3.03 -6.49 -22.54
C SER A 210 3.19 -6.66 -24.06
N SER A 211 4.42 -6.45 -24.62
CA SER A 211 4.66 -6.70 -26.03
C SER A 211 4.57 -8.17 -26.44
N LEU A 212 4.65 -9.09 -25.48
CA LEU A 212 4.49 -10.53 -25.69
C LEU A 212 3.02 -10.96 -25.80
N ALA A 213 2.08 -10.15 -25.32
CA ALA A 213 0.66 -10.43 -25.41
C ALA A 213 0.11 -10.03 -26.78
N SER A 214 -0.91 -10.75 -27.28
CA SER A 214 -1.70 -10.28 -28.42
C SER A 214 -2.47 -8.99 -28.05
N ASP A 215 -2.93 -8.22 -29.04
CA ASP A 215 -3.71 -7.02 -28.77
C ASP A 215 -5.03 -7.35 -28.03
N ALA A 216 -5.63 -8.49 -28.33
CA ALA A 216 -6.85 -8.95 -27.67
C ALA A 216 -6.60 -9.28 -26.19
N ASP A 217 -5.51 -9.96 -25.87
CA ASP A 217 -5.14 -10.31 -24.48
C ASP A 217 -4.70 -9.08 -23.71
N PHE A 218 -3.97 -8.18 -24.36
CA PHE A 218 -3.56 -6.91 -23.74
C PHE A 218 -4.79 -6.10 -23.27
N VAL A 219 -5.79 -5.93 -24.12
CA VAL A 219 -7.02 -5.18 -23.79
C VAL A 219 -7.74 -5.79 -22.58
N LYS A 220 -7.75 -7.12 -22.44
CA LYS A 220 -8.36 -7.80 -21.29
C LYS A 220 -7.54 -7.64 -19.99
N ALA A 221 -6.23 -7.52 -20.08
CA ALA A 221 -5.32 -7.59 -18.95
C ALA A 221 -4.79 -6.24 -18.46
N GLN A 222 -4.75 -5.20 -19.29
CA GLN A 222 -4.01 -3.95 -19.04
C GLN A 222 -4.33 -3.26 -17.70
N PHE A 223 -5.57 -3.31 -17.23
CA PHE A 223 -5.97 -2.71 -15.96
C PHE A 223 -6.17 -3.73 -14.83
N VAL A 224 -6.01 -5.02 -15.14
CA VAL A 224 -6.14 -6.11 -14.17
C VAL A 224 -4.86 -6.32 -13.38
N PHE A 225 -3.71 -6.10 -14.00
CA PHE A 225 -2.41 -6.38 -13.37
C PHE A 225 -2.25 -5.76 -11.97
N PRO A 226 -2.57 -4.49 -11.72
CA PRO A 226 -2.49 -3.93 -10.38
C PRO A 226 -3.40 -4.64 -9.35
N ALA A 227 -4.52 -5.20 -9.80
CA ALA A 227 -5.45 -5.93 -8.94
C ALA A 227 -4.90 -7.30 -8.52
N LEU A 228 -4.01 -7.91 -9.30
CA LEU A 228 -3.39 -9.19 -8.95
C LEU A 228 -2.59 -9.10 -7.64
N ALA A 229 -1.92 -7.97 -7.41
CA ALA A 229 -1.18 -7.75 -6.15
C ALA A 229 -2.10 -7.61 -4.93
N GLU A 230 -3.37 -7.24 -5.11
CA GLU A 230 -4.36 -7.14 -4.03
C GLU A 230 -4.82 -8.53 -3.52
N ALA A 231 -4.69 -9.57 -4.34
CA ALA A 231 -5.07 -10.92 -3.96
C ALA A 231 -4.13 -11.56 -2.92
N GLY A 232 -2.91 -11.02 -2.77
CA GLY A 232 -1.90 -11.59 -1.89
C GLY A 232 -1.15 -12.78 -2.50
N VAL A 233 -0.39 -13.50 -1.68
CA VAL A 233 0.49 -14.60 -2.12
C VAL A 233 0.45 -15.79 -1.15
N ASN A 234 0.69 -16.99 -1.65
CA ASN A 234 0.84 -18.23 -0.87
C ASN A 234 -0.33 -18.54 0.10
N GLY A 235 -1.54 -18.13 -0.26
CA GLY A 235 -2.73 -18.25 0.58
C GLY A 235 -2.88 -17.16 1.64
N PHE A 236 -1.93 -16.21 1.74
CA PHE A 236 -2.03 -15.04 2.60
C PHE A 236 -2.65 -13.87 1.85
N SER A 237 -3.61 -13.20 2.47
CA SER A 237 -4.21 -11.98 1.92
C SER A 237 -3.22 -10.81 1.94
N LYS A 238 -3.53 -9.75 1.21
CA LYS A 238 -2.75 -8.50 1.28
C LYS A 238 -2.65 -7.95 2.70
N THR A 239 -3.73 -8.02 3.47
CA THR A 239 -3.73 -7.61 4.90
C THR A 239 -2.78 -8.47 5.72
N ASP A 240 -2.79 -9.79 5.51
CA ASP A 240 -1.87 -10.69 6.19
C ASP A 240 -0.40 -10.36 5.87
N ILE A 241 -0.09 -10.06 4.60
CA ILE A 241 1.24 -9.62 4.17
C ILE A 241 1.62 -8.27 4.81
N THR A 242 0.70 -7.30 4.84
CA THR A 242 0.93 -6.01 5.49
C THR A 242 1.25 -6.19 6.97
N ASN A 243 0.51 -7.06 7.66
CA ASN A 243 0.76 -7.39 9.06
C ASN A 243 2.12 -8.11 9.26
N TYR A 244 2.48 -9.01 8.36
CA TYR A 244 3.78 -9.70 8.36
C TYR A 244 4.96 -8.75 8.17
N LEU A 245 4.78 -7.71 7.36
CA LEU A 245 5.80 -6.70 7.09
C LEU A 245 5.86 -5.59 8.15
N ALA A 246 4.96 -5.56 9.13
CA ALA A 246 4.98 -4.57 10.19
C ALA A 246 6.31 -4.63 10.97
N GLY A 247 6.97 -3.48 11.10
CA GLY A 247 8.31 -3.37 11.70
C GLY A 247 9.48 -3.76 10.81
N LYS A 248 9.23 -4.13 9.55
CA LYS A 248 10.25 -4.43 8.55
C LYS A 248 10.29 -3.32 7.48
N GLN A 249 11.48 -3.01 7.01
CA GLN A 249 11.70 -2.03 5.95
C GLN A 249 11.78 -2.74 4.59
N VAL A 250 10.65 -3.21 4.09
CA VAL A 250 10.53 -3.96 2.84
C VAL A 250 9.49 -3.33 1.94
N SER A 251 9.88 -3.03 0.72
CA SER A 251 8.97 -2.65 -0.37
C SER A 251 9.33 -3.45 -1.61
N VAL A 252 8.37 -4.16 -2.16
CA VAL A 252 8.51 -4.98 -3.38
C VAL A 252 7.30 -4.72 -4.26
N SER A 253 7.54 -4.28 -5.49
CA SER A 253 6.50 -3.91 -6.46
C SER A 253 6.79 -4.60 -7.80
N PRO A 254 6.10 -5.70 -8.11
CA PRO A 254 6.13 -6.28 -9.44
C PRO A 254 5.56 -5.30 -10.48
N PHE A 255 6.06 -5.36 -11.70
CA PHE A 255 5.55 -4.54 -12.80
C PHE A 255 5.56 -5.30 -14.13
N ILE A 256 4.63 -4.93 -15.00
CA ILE A 256 4.63 -5.29 -16.42
C ILE A 256 4.56 -3.97 -17.20
N GLY A 257 5.66 -3.62 -17.85
CA GLY A 257 5.75 -2.47 -18.75
C GLY A 257 5.52 -2.88 -20.22
N ASN A 258 5.74 -1.96 -21.14
CA ASN A 258 5.53 -2.25 -22.56
C ASN A 258 6.51 -3.29 -23.12
N LEU A 259 7.81 -3.14 -22.82
CA LEU A 259 8.90 -3.99 -23.35
C LEU A 259 9.67 -4.76 -22.28
N THR A 260 9.32 -4.57 -21.02
CA THR A 260 9.98 -5.22 -19.88
C THR A 260 8.99 -5.56 -18.80
N GLU A 261 9.21 -6.64 -18.08
CA GLU A 261 8.57 -6.97 -16.83
C GLU A 261 9.62 -7.18 -15.74
N GLY A 262 9.17 -7.18 -14.49
CA GLY A 262 10.10 -7.39 -13.38
C GLY A 262 9.59 -6.96 -12.03
N VAL A 263 10.54 -6.56 -11.17
CA VAL A 263 10.24 -6.08 -9.83
C VAL A 263 11.16 -4.93 -9.43
N ASN A 264 10.60 -3.91 -8.82
CA ASN A 264 11.34 -2.84 -8.15
C ASN A 264 11.19 -2.99 -6.65
N GLY A 265 12.20 -2.58 -5.87
CA GLY A 265 12.06 -2.62 -4.44
C GLY A 265 13.15 -1.91 -3.68
N LYS A 266 12.88 -1.80 -2.38
CA LYS A 266 13.80 -1.25 -1.39
C LYS A 266 13.72 -2.09 -0.13
N THR A 267 14.87 -2.24 0.52
CA THR A 267 14.96 -2.93 1.81
C THR A 267 16.19 -2.46 2.58
N THR A 268 16.42 -3.03 3.75
CA THR A 268 17.65 -2.88 4.53
C THR A 268 18.46 -4.17 4.50
N ASN A 269 19.69 -4.13 4.99
CA ASN A 269 20.50 -5.34 5.14
C ASN A 269 19.81 -6.38 6.03
N LYS A 270 19.16 -5.94 7.11
CA LYS A 270 18.42 -6.76 8.07
C LYS A 270 17.24 -7.50 7.42
N ASP A 271 16.53 -6.81 6.53
CA ASP A 271 15.26 -7.28 5.98
C ASP A 271 15.39 -7.86 4.54
N LEU A 272 16.63 -7.97 4.02
CA LEU A 272 16.87 -8.47 2.65
C LEU A 272 16.27 -9.86 2.43
N GLY A 273 16.38 -10.75 3.40
CA GLY A 273 15.79 -12.09 3.33
C GLY A 273 14.27 -12.03 3.12
N THR A 274 13.58 -11.17 3.87
CA THR A 274 12.12 -10.95 3.73
C THR A 274 11.76 -10.36 2.37
N ALA A 275 12.57 -9.44 1.83
CA ALA A 275 12.35 -8.88 0.49
C ALA A 275 12.46 -9.96 -0.58
N LEU A 276 13.49 -10.81 -0.52
CA LEU A 276 13.68 -11.93 -1.45
C LEU A 276 12.56 -12.98 -1.33
N GLU A 277 12.10 -13.27 -0.11
CA GLU A 277 10.96 -14.15 0.14
C GLU A 277 9.68 -13.61 -0.53
N LEU A 278 9.43 -12.33 -0.40
CA LEU A 278 8.26 -11.68 -1.02
C LEU A 278 8.37 -11.65 -2.54
N ILE A 279 9.55 -11.38 -3.10
CA ILE A 279 9.80 -11.46 -4.56
C ILE A 279 9.48 -12.87 -5.05
N TYR A 280 10.05 -13.89 -4.44
CA TYR A 280 9.81 -15.28 -4.81
C TYR A 280 8.32 -15.63 -4.74
N SER A 281 7.64 -15.17 -3.70
CA SER A 281 6.20 -15.40 -3.52
C SER A 281 5.35 -14.78 -4.62
N TYR A 282 5.68 -13.59 -5.09
CA TYR A 282 4.99 -12.95 -6.22
C TYR A 282 5.12 -13.74 -7.53
N PHE A 283 6.28 -14.38 -7.76
CA PHE A 283 6.51 -15.14 -8.99
C PHE A 283 6.01 -16.59 -8.93
N THR A 284 5.80 -17.15 -7.75
CA THR A 284 5.50 -18.58 -7.61
C THR A 284 4.20 -18.89 -6.88
N GLY A 285 3.65 -17.93 -6.16
CA GLY A 285 2.54 -18.18 -5.25
C GLY A 285 1.44 -17.10 -5.27
N LEU A 286 1.27 -16.40 -6.39
CA LEU A 286 0.22 -15.40 -6.51
C LEU A 286 -1.16 -16.02 -6.29
N ASN A 287 -1.99 -15.44 -5.43
CA ASN A 287 -3.33 -15.95 -5.17
C ASN A 287 -4.28 -15.63 -6.32
N TYR A 288 -5.20 -16.56 -6.60
CA TYR A 288 -6.34 -16.32 -7.46
C TYR A 288 -7.54 -15.92 -6.61
N ASP A 289 -7.90 -14.63 -6.62
CA ASP A 289 -8.99 -14.08 -5.80
C ASP A 289 -9.89 -13.13 -6.61
N PRO A 290 -10.92 -13.64 -7.28
CA PRO A 290 -11.89 -12.83 -8.01
C PRO A 290 -12.64 -11.81 -7.14
N ALA A 291 -12.79 -12.06 -5.84
CA ALA A 291 -13.47 -11.12 -4.94
C ALA A 291 -12.61 -9.87 -4.69
N SER A 292 -11.31 -10.03 -4.48
CA SER A 292 -10.35 -8.91 -4.40
C SER A 292 -10.32 -8.11 -5.70
N PHE A 293 -10.38 -8.77 -6.86
CA PHE A 293 -10.48 -8.07 -8.15
C PHE A 293 -11.76 -7.25 -8.25
N THR A 294 -12.91 -7.81 -7.86
CA THR A 294 -14.19 -7.07 -7.88
C THR A 294 -14.12 -5.84 -6.98
N ALA A 295 -13.60 -5.98 -5.77
CA ALA A 295 -13.43 -4.86 -4.84
C ALA A 295 -12.47 -3.78 -5.40
N TYR A 296 -11.36 -4.20 -6.02
CA TYR A 296 -10.43 -3.29 -6.69
C TYR A 296 -11.09 -2.53 -7.84
N LYS A 297 -11.76 -3.25 -8.76
CA LYS A 297 -12.52 -2.67 -9.88
C LYS A 297 -13.55 -1.65 -9.39
N ASP A 298 -14.32 -2.01 -8.39
CA ASP A 298 -15.34 -1.14 -7.80
C ASP A 298 -14.75 0.13 -7.21
N LYS A 299 -13.63 0.01 -6.48
CA LYS A 299 -12.89 1.15 -5.93
C LYS A 299 -12.36 2.06 -7.04
N GLN A 300 -11.71 1.51 -8.07
CA GLN A 300 -11.17 2.28 -9.18
C GLN A 300 -12.30 2.97 -9.97
N SER A 301 -13.37 2.26 -10.26
CA SER A 301 -14.54 2.81 -10.96
C SER A 301 -15.16 3.99 -10.19
N ALA A 302 -15.27 3.88 -8.85
CA ALA A 302 -15.77 4.98 -8.03
C ALA A 302 -14.84 6.21 -8.06
N MET A 303 -13.52 6.00 -8.04
CA MET A 303 -12.54 7.08 -8.10
C MET A 303 -12.54 7.80 -9.46
N THR A 304 -12.75 7.06 -10.55
CA THR A 304 -12.64 7.59 -11.92
C THR A 304 -13.98 8.05 -12.50
N ALA A 305 -15.10 7.70 -11.88
CA ALA A 305 -16.47 7.93 -12.40
C ALA A 305 -16.75 9.38 -12.85
N ASN A 306 -16.11 10.36 -12.21
CA ASN A 306 -16.33 11.78 -12.47
C ASN A 306 -15.14 12.48 -13.17
N MET A 307 -14.08 11.74 -13.48
CA MET A 307 -12.87 12.38 -14.03
C MET A 307 -13.11 12.97 -15.43
N LEU A 308 -13.95 12.33 -16.26
CA LEU A 308 -14.29 12.87 -17.57
C LEU A 308 -15.15 14.15 -17.52
N SER A 309 -15.75 14.48 -16.36
CA SER A 309 -16.45 15.75 -16.17
C SER A 309 -15.47 16.93 -15.96
N ASN A 310 -14.20 16.65 -15.70
CA ASN A 310 -13.14 17.67 -15.65
C ASN A 310 -12.66 17.96 -17.09
N PRO A 311 -12.82 19.20 -17.60
CA PRO A 311 -12.44 19.53 -18.97
C PRO A 311 -10.98 19.28 -19.31
N GLN A 312 -10.08 19.52 -18.35
CA GLN A 312 -8.65 19.32 -18.55
C GLN A 312 -8.31 17.83 -18.66
N PHE A 313 -8.92 16.99 -17.82
CA PHE A 313 -8.74 15.54 -17.88
C PHE A 313 -9.35 14.98 -19.18
N TYR A 314 -10.56 15.41 -19.55
CA TYR A 314 -11.20 15.02 -20.80
C TYR A 314 -10.31 15.35 -22.00
N PHE A 315 -9.82 16.59 -22.06
CA PHE A 315 -8.90 17.02 -23.13
C PHE A 315 -7.63 16.14 -23.17
N SER A 316 -6.99 15.90 -22.03
CA SER A 316 -5.77 15.08 -21.95
C SER A 316 -6.02 13.64 -22.43
N ASN A 317 -7.17 13.06 -22.06
CA ASN A 317 -7.56 11.72 -22.48
C ASN A 317 -7.76 11.65 -24.01
N GLU A 318 -8.55 12.56 -24.57
CA GLU A 318 -8.83 12.60 -26.02
C GLU A 318 -7.58 12.96 -26.83
N TYR A 319 -6.74 13.88 -26.34
CA TYR A 319 -5.48 14.21 -26.97
C TYR A 319 -4.52 13.01 -27.01
N SER A 320 -4.44 12.27 -25.92
CA SER A 320 -3.64 11.03 -25.87
C SER A 320 -4.14 9.97 -26.83
N LYS A 321 -5.46 9.76 -26.89
CA LYS A 321 -6.07 8.85 -27.90
C LYS A 321 -5.74 9.28 -29.33
N PHE A 322 -5.82 10.58 -29.61
CA PHE A 322 -5.47 11.14 -30.92
C PHE A 322 -4.01 10.87 -31.29
N LEU A 323 -3.08 11.12 -30.37
CA LEU A 323 -1.64 10.86 -30.60
C LEU A 323 -1.33 9.39 -30.83
N GLN A 324 -2.08 8.49 -30.19
CA GLN A 324 -1.91 7.05 -30.34
C GLN A 324 -2.58 6.49 -31.61
N GLN A 325 -3.15 7.33 -32.47
CA GLN A 325 -3.72 6.98 -33.78
C GLN A 325 -4.65 5.78 -33.75
N LYS A 326 -5.51 5.70 -32.75
CA LYS A 326 -6.46 4.59 -32.51
C LYS A 326 -5.77 3.23 -32.27
N ASN A 327 -4.55 3.24 -31.75
CA ASN A 327 -3.88 2.01 -31.36
C ASN A 327 -4.78 1.22 -30.38
N PRO A 328 -5.12 -0.04 -30.65
CA PRO A 328 -6.00 -0.83 -29.78
C PRO A 328 -5.45 -1.03 -28.37
N ARG A 329 -4.11 -0.90 -28.21
CA ARG A 329 -3.42 -0.96 -26.90
C ARG A 329 -3.55 0.31 -26.09
N PHE A 330 -4.15 1.35 -26.62
CA PHE A 330 -4.38 2.59 -25.90
C PHE A 330 -5.86 2.97 -25.98
N THR A 331 -6.55 2.78 -24.88
CA THR A 331 -7.97 3.13 -24.76
C THR A 331 -8.17 4.44 -24.02
N ASN A 332 -7.76 4.49 -22.77
CA ASN A 332 -7.88 5.64 -21.88
C ASN A 332 -6.64 5.78 -21.01
N ILE A 333 -6.34 6.99 -20.51
CA ILE A 333 -5.24 7.24 -19.58
C ILE A 333 -5.45 6.47 -18.26
N ILE A 334 -6.69 6.37 -17.84
CA ILE A 334 -7.12 5.61 -16.65
C ILE A 334 -8.27 4.68 -17.06
N PRO A 335 -8.50 3.56 -16.34
CA PRO A 335 -9.60 2.67 -16.66
C PRO A 335 -10.95 3.37 -16.45
N LEU A 336 -11.75 3.39 -17.49
CA LEU A 336 -13.14 3.83 -17.48
C LEU A 336 -14.08 2.62 -17.50
N THR A 337 -15.39 2.85 -17.41
CA THR A 337 -16.40 1.77 -17.41
C THR A 337 -16.22 0.81 -18.58
N GLU A 338 -16.01 1.33 -19.77
CA GLU A 338 -15.84 0.56 -21.02
C GLU A 338 -14.57 -0.33 -21.01
N ASP A 339 -13.54 0.08 -20.28
CA ASP A 339 -12.30 -0.69 -20.13
C ASP A 339 -12.50 -1.84 -19.14
N TRP A 340 -13.27 -1.59 -18.07
CA TRP A 340 -13.63 -2.62 -17.09
C TRP A 340 -14.59 -3.69 -17.64
N GLU A 341 -15.41 -3.35 -18.64
CA GLU A 341 -16.27 -4.31 -19.33
C GLU A 341 -15.46 -5.32 -20.16
N LYS A 342 -14.29 -4.91 -20.66
CA LYS A 342 -13.38 -5.75 -21.43
C LYS A 342 -12.40 -6.54 -20.56
N ALA A 343 -12.24 -6.15 -19.30
CA ALA A 343 -11.27 -6.76 -18.39
C ALA A 343 -11.67 -8.20 -18.04
N ASP A 344 -10.73 -9.13 -18.22
CA ASP A 344 -10.88 -10.54 -17.84
C ASP A 344 -9.82 -10.94 -16.81
N TYR A 345 -10.25 -11.07 -15.56
CA TYR A 345 -9.35 -11.40 -14.45
C TYR A 345 -8.73 -12.79 -14.57
N LYS A 346 -9.51 -13.79 -15.04
CA LYS A 346 -9.03 -15.15 -15.17
C LYS A 346 -7.95 -15.28 -16.24
N GLU A 347 -8.18 -14.68 -17.41
CA GLU A 347 -7.18 -14.68 -18.48
C GLU A 347 -5.94 -13.88 -18.10
N ALA A 348 -6.09 -12.72 -17.46
CA ALA A 348 -4.98 -11.91 -17.00
C ALA A 348 -4.13 -12.64 -15.96
N TYR A 349 -4.75 -13.37 -15.05
CA TYR A 349 -4.07 -14.21 -14.07
C TYR A 349 -3.32 -15.35 -14.70
#